data_3846d64265e4bd944de460d20625201f
#
_entry.id   3846d64265e4bd944de460d20625201f
#
_cell.length_a   1.000
_cell.length_b   1.000
_cell.length_c   1.000
_cell.angle_alpha   90.00
_cell.angle_beta   90.00
_cell.angle_gamma   90.00
#
_symmetry.space_group_name_H-M   'P 1'
#
loop_
_entity.id
_entity.type
_entity.pdbx_description
1 polymer ?
#
loop_
_entity_poly.entity_id
_entity_poly.type
_entity_poly.pdbx_seq_one_letter_code
_entity_poly.pdbx_strand_id
1 'polypeptide(L)'
;MEPIRTFDQLTSHLKTLNRRKRIAVVCANDANTEYAIARALEEGIAEFLMIGDSAILEKYPTLRKYPEYVKTIHMEDSDEAAREAVRIVREGGADILMKGIINTDNLLHAILDKEKGLLPKGKVLTHLAVMQIPTYNKLLFFSDAAVIPRPTLQQRIEMIWYAIHTCRSFGIEQPRISLIHCTEKVSAKFPHSLDYVNIVELAEAGEFGNVIIDGPLDVRTSCEQASGSIKGIVSPIDEQADVLIFPNIESGNTFYKSVSLFANADMAGLLQGPVCPVVLPSRSDSGLSKYYSMAMACLTCK
;
A
#
# COMPACT_ATOMS: atom_id res chain seq x y z
N MET A 1 -8.89 17.74 6.96
CA MET A 1 -9.05 17.46 5.51
C MET A 1 -10.28 16.59 5.32
N GLU A 2 -11.09 16.83 4.30
CA GLU A 2 -12.18 15.91 3.98
C GLU A 2 -11.62 14.54 3.59
N PRO A 3 -12.29 13.43 3.99
CA PRO A 3 -11.82 12.10 3.65
C PRO A 3 -11.77 11.84 2.15
N ILE A 4 -10.63 11.36 1.67
CA ILE A 4 -10.42 10.93 0.29
C ILE A 4 -11.07 9.55 0.11
N ARG A 5 -12.09 9.47 -0.74
CA ARG A 5 -12.91 8.28 -0.96
C ARG A 5 -12.73 7.63 -2.33
N THR A 6 -12.03 8.31 -3.24
CA THR A 6 -11.74 7.83 -4.60
C THR A 6 -10.32 8.16 -5.02
N PHE A 7 -9.79 7.44 -6.01
CA PHE A 7 -8.49 7.76 -6.58
C PHE A 7 -8.46 9.11 -7.30
N ASP A 8 -9.58 9.53 -7.88
CA ASP A 8 -9.68 10.86 -8.51
C ASP A 8 -9.59 11.98 -7.45
N GLN A 9 -10.19 11.78 -6.27
CA GLN A 9 -10.03 12.72 -5.15
C GLN A 9 -8.58 12.74 -4.65
N LEU A 10 -7.91 11.58 -4.56
CA LEU A 10 -6.49 11.48 -4.20
C LEU A 10 -5.62 12.31 -5.14
N THR A 11 -5.74 12.07 -6.44
CA THR A 11 -4.92 12.77 -7.44
C THR A 11 -5.23 14.24 -7.51
N SER A 12 -6.52 14.63 -7.41
CA SER A 12 -6.94 16.03 -7.34
C SER A 12 -6.37 16.72 -6.11
N HIS A 13 -6.40 16.07 -4.94
CA HIS A 13 -5.79 16.62 -3.73
C HIS A 13 -4.28 16.85 -3.90
N LEU A 14 -3.54 15.87 -4.43
CA LEU A 14 -2.09 16.01 -4.64
C LEU A 14 -1.74 17.19 -5.55
N LYS A 15 -2.52 17.42 -6.60
CA LYS A 15 -2.34 18.60 -7.49
C LYS A 15 -2.47 19.93 -6.74
N THR A 16 -3.37 20.00 -5.74
CA THR A 16 -3.53 21.25 -4.94
C THR A 16 -2.33 21.53 -4.06
N LEU A 17 -1.53 20.53 -3.69
CA LEU A 17 -0.35 20.72 -2.85
C LEU A 17 0.79 21.45 -3.57
N ASN A 18 0.76 21.50 -4.90
CA ASN A 18 1.77 22.15 -5.75
C ASN A 18 3.21 21.79 -5.36
N ARG A 19 3.43 20.54 -4.97
CA ARG A 19 4.70 20.00 -4.52
C ARG A 19 4.95 18.64 -5.14
N ARG A 20 6.10 18.50 -5.80
CA ARG A 20 6.55 17.21 -6.35
C ARG A 20 7.30 16.41 -5.28
N LYS A 21 7.01 15.10 -5.20
CA LYS A 21 7.82 14.16 -4.43
C LYS A 21 8.85 13.51 -5.35
N ARG A 22 10.05 13.25 -4.82
CA ARG A 22 11.14 12.61 -5.54
C ARG A 22 11.02 11.11 -5.46
N ILE A 23 10.89 10.44 -6.59
CA ILE A 23 10.75 8.98 -6.68
C ILE A 23 11.98 8.38 -7.34
N ALA A 24 12.71 7.54 -6.61
CA ALA A 24 13.77 6.71 -7.17
C ALA A 24 13.16 5.44 -7.77
N VAL A 25 13.31 5.26 -9.09
CA VAL A 25 12.74 4.12 -9.83
C VAL A 25 13.86 3.20 -10.28
N VAL A 26 13.81 1.94 -9.85
CA VAL A 26 14.81 0.93 -10.18
C VAL A 26 14.41 0.16 -11.45
N CYS A 27 15.22 0.22 -12.50
CA CYS A 27 15.03 -0.53 -13.75
C CYS A 27 13.65 -0.30 -14.39
N ALA A 28 13.27 0.93 -14.62
CA ALA A 28 12.01 1.31 -15.26
C ALA A 28 12.04 1.04 -16.76
N ASN A 29 11.77 -0.18 -17.19
CA ASN A 29 11.91 -0.59 -18.59
C ASN A 29 10.65 -1.31 -19.13
N ASP A 30 9.45 -0.81 -18.79
CA ASP A 30 8.17 -1.30 -19.30
C ASP A 30 7.16 -0.17 -19.54
N ALA A 31 6.25 -0.39 -20.50
CA ALA A 31 5.26 0.59 -20.93
C ALA A 31 4.29 1.01 -19.80
N ASN A 32 3.95 0.11 -18.88
CA ASN A 32 3.07 0.43 -17.75
C ASN A 32 3.74 1.36 -16.74
N THR A 33 5.04 1.16 -16.51
CA THR A 33 5.84 2.07 -15.66
C THR A 33 6.04 3.42 -16.35
N GLU A 34 6.32 3.42 -17.66
CA GLU A 34 6.40 4.67 -18.45
C GLU A 34 5.09 5.46 -18.39
N TYR A 35 3.95 4.81 -18.64
CA TYR A 35 2.63 5.45 -18.52
C TYR A 35 2.42 6.11 -17.16
N ALA A 36 2.73 5.40 -16.09
CA ALA A 36 2.53 5.89 -14.73
C ALA A 36 3.43 7.11 -14.41
N ILE A 37 4.70 7.06 -14.84
CA ILE A 37 5.65 8.16 -14.68
C ILE A 37 5.23 9.37 -15.52
N ALA A 38 4.89 9.17 -16.80
CA ALA A 38 4.46 10.25 -17.69
C ALA A 38 3.23 10.99 -17.13
N ARG A 39 2.26 10.24 -16.62
CA ARG A 39 1.06 10.83 -16.00
C ARG A 39 1.38 11.60 -14.72
N ALA A 40 2.24 11.07 -13.86
CA ALA A 40 2.65 11.76 -12.63
C ALA A 40 3.45 13.06 -12.92
N LEU A 41 4.25 13.07 -14.00
CA LEU A 41 4.95 14.26 -14.48
C LEU A 41 3.98 15.32 -15.02
N GLU A 42 3.04 14.91 -15.87
CA GLU A 42 2.01 15.77 -16.45
C GLU A 42 1.14 16.42 -15.38
N GLU A 43 0.73 15.63 -14.40
CA GLU A 43 -0.09 16.10 -13.28
C GLU A 43 0.67 16.86 -12.20
N GLY A 44 2.00 16.92 -12.28
CA GLY A 44 2.83 17.73 -11.38
C GLY A 44 3.02 17.17 -9.97
N ILE A 45 2.74 15.88 -9.74
CA ILE A 45 2.77 15.28 -8.40
C ILE A 45 4.13 14.67 -8.03
N ALA A 46 4.97 14.34 -9.00
CA ALA A 46 6.28 13.74 -8.74
C ALA A 46 7.36 14.20 -9.71
N GLU A 47 8.61 14.00 -9.32
CA GLU A 47 9.81 14.03 -10.13
C GLU A 47 10.57 12.71 -9.96
N PHE A 48 11.42 12.36 -10.91
CA PHE A 48 11.94 11.00 -11.00
C PHE A 48 13.45 10.95 -11.12
N LEU A 49 14.03 10.01 -10.37
CA LEU A 49 15.39 9.55 -10.53
C LEU A 49 15.37 8.11 -11.04
N MET A 50 15.70 7.94 -12.32
CA MET A 50 15.67 6.64 -13.00
C MET A 50 17.04 5.97 -12.85
N ILE A 51 17.09 4.82 -12.17
CA ILE A 51 18.34 4.11 -11.88
C ILE A 51 18.34 2.79 -12.66
N GLY A 52 19.31 2.61 -13.54
CA GLY A 52 19.42 1.46 -14.42
C GLY A 52 19.90 1.87 -15.82
N ASP A 53 19.26 1.33 -16.87
CA ASP A 53 19.59 1.64 -18.25
C ASP A 53 19.31 3.11 -18.58
N SER A 54 20.35 3.87 -18.90
CA SER A 54 20.22 5.30 -19.28
C SER A 54 19.53 5.50 -20.63
N ALA A 55 19.46 4.48 -21.49
CA ALA A 55 18.74 4.53 -22.77
C ALA A 55 17.21 4.62 -22.57
N ILE A 56 16.73 4.55 -21.34
CA ILE A 56 15.30 4.70 -21.00
C ILE A 56 14.68 5.96 -21.61
N LEU A 57 15.40 7.08 -21.64
CA LEU A 57 14.92 8.33 -22.23
C LEU A 57 14.86 8.28 -23.77
N GLU A 58 15.65 7.40 -24.41
CA GLU A 58 15.57 7.17 -25.85
C GLU A 58 14.37 6.30 -26.20
N LYS A 59 14.14 5.30 -25.37
CA LYS A 59 13.04 4.36 -25.51
C LYS A 59 11.67 5.01 -25.23
N TYR A 60 11.60 5.97 -24.31
CA TYR A 60 10.37 6.64 -23.90
C TYR A 60 10.45 8.17 -24.12
N PRO A 61 10.23 8.66 -25.35
CA PRO A 61 10.36 10.08 -25.68
C PRO A 61 9.43 11.01 -24.88
N THR A 62 8.33 10.48 -24.34
CA THR A 62 7.40 11.24 -23.48
C THR A 62 8.10 11.81 -22.25
N LEU A 63 9.06 11.08 -21.68
CA LEU A 63 9.80 11.52 -20.50
C LEU A 63 10.78 12.67 -20.80
N ARG A 64 11.25 12.78 -22.05
CA ARG A 64 12.13 13.89 -22.49
C ARG A 64 11.45 15.25 -22.45
N LYS A 65 10.14 15.31 -22.43
CA LYS A 65 9.38 16.58 -22.32
C LYS A 65 9.58 17.25 -20.96
N TYR A 66 10.12 16.52 -19.98
CA TYR A 66 10.26 16.98 -18.60
C TYR A 66 11.72 16.88 -18.09
N PRO A 67 12.71 17.52 -18.78
CA PRO A 67 14.12 17.33 -18.47
C PRO A 67 14.51 17.85 -17.08
N GLU A 68 13.75 18.78 -16.52
CA GLU A 68 13.97 19.32 -15.17
C GLU A 68 13.54 18.34 -14.07
N TYR A 69 12.60 17.41 -14.38
CA TYR A 69 11.97 16.51 -13.42
C TYR A 69 12.33 15.04 -13.62
N VAL A 70 13.15 14.72 -14.62
CA VAL A 70 13.62 13.35 -14.88
C VAL A 70 15.13 13.35 -14.98
N LYS A 71 15.78 12.66 -14.04
CA LYS A 71 17.22 12.43 -14.01
C LYS A 71 17.51 10.94 -14.17
N THR A 72 18.65 10.57 -14.73
CA THR A 72 19.07 9.18 -14.90
C THR A 72 20.41 8.93 -14.22
N ILE A 73 20.55 7.73 -13.64
CA ILE A 73 21.83 7.18 -13.18
C ILE A 73 21.99 5.85 -13.91
N HIS A 74 23.03 5.76 -14.74
CA HIS A 74 23.32 4.54 -15.49
C HIS A 74 23.92 3.47 -14.60
N MET A 75 23.32 2.29 -14.62
CA MET A 75 23.80 1.06 -13.99
C MET A 75 23.38 -0.14 -14.81
N GLU A 76 24.34 -1.00 -15.17
CA GLU A 76 24.08 -2.21 -15.96
C GLU A 76 23.55 -3.34 -15.09
N ASP A 77 24.10 -3.48 -13.89
CA ASP A 77 23.69 -4.52 -12.94
C ASP A 77 22.46 -4.08 -12.12
N SER A 78 21.41 -4.89 -12.18
CA SER A 78 20.12 -4.58 -11.51
C SER A 78 20.22 -4.60 -9.97
N ASP A 79 21.12 -5.41 -9.41
CA ASP A 79 21.30 -5.49 -7.96
C ASP A 79 22.11 -4.30 -7.45
N GLU A 80 23.06 -3.81 -8.23
CA GLU A 80 23.74 -2.55 -7.94
C GLU A 80 22.77 -1.37 -8.05
N ALA A 81 21.91 -1.36 -9.07
CA ALA A 81 20.86 -0.35 -9.21
C ALA A 81 19.91 -0.33 -8.01
N ALA A 82 19.53 -1.51 -7.49
CA ALA A 82 18.70 -1.61 -6.29
C ALA A 82 19.41 -1.07 -5.04
N ARG A 83 20.69 -1.44 -4.83
CA ARG A 83 21.48 -0.95 -3.69
C ARG A 83 21.70 0.56 -3.75
N GLU A 84 21.96 1.09 -4.94
CA GLU A 84 22.15 2.53 -5.14
C GLU A 84 20.85 3.31 -4.89
N ALA A 85 19.71 2.83 -5.39
CA ALA A 85 18.42 3.44 -5.13
C ALA A 85 18.09 3.47 -3.63
N VAL A 86 18.32 2.36 -2.92
CA VAL A 86 18.16 2.26 -1.46
C VAL A 86 19.08 3.25 -0.74
N ARG A 87 20.36 3.36 -1.16
CA ARG A 87 21.30 4.33 -0.59
C ARG A 87 20.83 5.77 -0.78
N ILE A 88 20.41 6.12 -2.00
CA ILE A 88 19.92 7.48 -2.33
C ILE A 88 18.72 7.85 -1.47
N VAL A 89 17.74 6.95 -1.35
CA VAL A 89 16.55 7.19 -0.50
C VAL A 89 16.95 7.36 0.96
N ARG A 90 17.80 6.48 1.47
CA ARG A 90 18.27 6.52 2.86
C ARG A 90 19.01 7.84 3.19
N GLU A 91 19.75 8.39 2.23
CA GLU A 91 20.49 9.65 2.36
C GLU A 91 19.62 10.89 2.07
N GLY A 92 18.33 10.72 1.80
CA GLY A 92 17.39 11.82 1.53
C GLY A 92 17.48 12.38 0.11
N GLY A 93 18.14 11.68 -0.81
CA GLY A 93 18.21 12.03 -2.24
C GLY A 93 16.90 11.79 -3.00
N ALA A 94 16.06 10.89 -2.49
CA ALA A 94 14.69 10.68 -2.95
C ALA A 94 13.77 10.39 -1.75
N ASP A 95 12.48 10.59 -1.93
CA ASP A 95 11.47 10.50 -0.87
C ASP A 95 10.72 9.16 -0.90
N ILE A 96 10.71 8.51 -2.06
CA ILE A 96 9.95 7.28 -2.34
C ILE A 96 10.84 6.35 -3.17
N LEU A 97 10.78 5.04 -2.89
CA LEU A 97 11.39 4.01 -3.70
C LEU A 97 10.33 3.30 -4.55
N MET A 98 10.61 3.11 -5.84
CA MET A 98 9.71 2.37 -6.73
C MET A 98 10.45 1.28 -7.49
N LYS A 99 9.85 0.09 -7.55
CA LYS A 99 10.27 -1.03 -8.37
C LYS A 99 9.81 -0.87 -9.82
N GLY A 100 10.74 -1.03 -10.77
CA GLY A 100 10.45 -1.27 -12.18
C GLY A 100 10.45 -2.78 -12.51
N ILE A 101 11.26 -3.21 -13.48
CA ILE A 101 11.31 -4.62 -13.94
C ILE A 101 12.29 -5.51 -13.15
N ILE A 102 12.99 -4.98 -12.19
CA ILE A 102 13.88 -5.80 -11.35
C ILE A 102 13.10 -6.95 -10.66
N ASN A 103 13.79 -8.06 -10.40
CA ASN A 103 13.21 -9.15 -9.58
C ASN A 103 12.85 -8.61 -8.19
N THR A 104 11.68 -8.98 -7.71
CA THR A 104 11.17 -8.54 -6.41
C THR A 104 12.10 -8.92 -5.26
N ASP A 105 12.64 -10.15 -5.27
CA ASP A 105 13.51 -10.63 -4.21
C ASP A 105 14.80 -9.82 -4.12
N ASN A 106 15.37 -9.43 -5.26
CA ASN A 106 16.61 -8.64 -5.32
C ASN A 106 16.40 -7.25 -4.69
N LEU A 107 15.29 -6.58 -5.02
CA LEU A 107 14.96 -5.30 -4.40
C LEU A 107 14.65 -5.44 -2.91
N LEU A 108 13.90 -6.47 -2.51
CA LEU A 108 13.61 -6.75 -1.11
C LEU A 108 14.89 -7.04 -0.31
N HIS A 109 15.87 -7.76 -0.87
CA HIS A 109 17.16 -7.95 -0.23
C HIS A 109 17.87 -6.63 0.07
N ALA A 110 17.85 -5.67 -0.86
CA ALA A 110 18.44 -4.36 -0.64
C ALA A 110 17.67 -3.55 0.43
N ILE A 111 16.33 -3.60 0.42
CA ILE A 111 15.48 -2.92 1.41
C ILE A 111 15.68 -3.49 2.81
N LEU A 112 15.83 -4.82 2.93
CA LEU A 112 15.93 -5.56 4.20
C LEU A 112 17.36 -5.69 4.73
N ASP A 113 18.35 -5.16 4.03
CA ASP A 113 19.74 -5.16 4.51
C ASP A 113 19.80 -4.52 5.91
N LYS A 114 20.45 -5.20 6.85
CA LYS A 114 20.45 -4.79 8.28
C LYS A 114 21.23 -3.51 8.56
N GLU A 115 22.21 -3.18 7.71
CA GLU A 115 23.09 -2.03 7.89
C GLU A 115 22.77 -0.90 6.93
N LYS A 116 22.42 -1.25 5.69
CA LYS A 116 22.27 -0.31 4.57
C LYS A 116 20.85 -0.21 4.03
N GLY A 117 19.92 -1.05 4.52
CA GLY A 117 18.54 -1.08 4.07
C GLY A 117 17.67 0.05 4.59
N LEU A 118 16.37 -0.08 4.33
CA LEU A 118 15.36 0.93 4.68
C LEU A 118 14.44 0.50 5.83
N LEU A 119 14.48 -0.78 6.25
CA LEU A 119 13.63 -1.27 7.33
C LEU A 119 14.32 -1.07 8.69
N PRO A 120 13.79 -0.21 9.59
CA PRO A 120 14.36 -0.03 10.91
C PRO A 120 14.31 -1.32 11.73
N LYS A 121 15.29 -1.50 12.63
CA LYS A 121 15.35 -2.66 13.51
C LYS A 121 14.06 -2.78 14.35
N GLY A 122 13.48 -3.97 14.37
CA GLY A 122 12.26 -4.26 15.12
C GLY A 122 10.96 -3.88 14.39
N LYS A 123 11.03 -3.24 13.24
CA LYS A 123 9.86 -2.97 12.41
C LYS A 123 9.50 -4.17 11.54
N VAL A 124 8.22 -4.25 11.18
CA VAL A 124 7.64 -5.31 10.36
C VAL A 124 7.47 -4.80 8.93
N LEU A 125 7.95 -5.57 7.96
CA LEU A 125 7.62 -5.32 6.56
C LEU A 125 6.27 -5.97 6.25
N THR A 126 5.33 -5.21 5.71
CA THR A 126 4.01 -5.71 5.30
C THR A 126 3.54 -4.97 4.04
N HIS A 127 2.49 -5.48 3.41
CA HIS A 127 1.88 -4.84 2.25
C HIS A 127 0.50 -4.33 2.61
N LEU A 128 0.26 -3.04 2.40
CA LEU A 128 -1.05 -2.42 2.51
C LEU A 128 -1.54 -2.05 1.10
N ALA A 129 -2.63 -2.66 0.68
CA ALA A 129 -3.32 -2.34 -0.55
C ALA A 129 -4.54 -1.48 -0.30
N VAL A 130 -4.96 -0.76 -1.33
CA VAL A 130 -6.21 0.00 -1.36
C VAL A 130 -6.93 -0.27 -2.67
N MET A 131 -8.24 -0.41 -2.61
CA MET A 131 -9.12 -0.67 -3.74
C MET A 131 -10.20 0.38 -3.86
N GLN A 132 -10.49 0.78 -5.09
CA GLN A 132 -11.72 1.45 -5.45
C GLN A 132 -12.62 0.44 -6.16
N ILE A 133 -13.63 -0.06 -5.44
CA ILE A 133 -14.57 -1.07 -5.93
C ILE A 133 -15.82 -0.34 -6.38
N PRO A 134 -16.32 -0.51 -7.63
CA PRO A 134 -17.49 0.23 -8.13
C PRO A 134 -18.76 0.10 -7.29
N THR A 135 -18.92 -1.01 -6.57
CA THR A 135 -20.08 -1.28 -5.71
C THR A 135 -19.86 -0.89 -4.25
N TYR A 136 -18.70 -0.32 -3.89
CA TYR A 136 -18.39 0.15 -2.55
C TYR A 136 -18.17 1.67 -2.55
N ASN A 137 -18.81 2.38 -1.65
CA ASN A 137 -18.92 3.86 -1.71
C ASN A 137 -17.68 4.65 -1.28
N LYS A 138 -16.59 3.96 -0.95
CA LYS A 138 -15.32 4.54 -0.50
C LYS A 138 -14.14 3.63 -0.85
N LEU A 139 -12.93 4.14 -0.68
CA LEU A 139 -11.72 3.30 -0.76
C LEU A 139 -11.73 2.27 0.36
N LEU A 140 -11.36 1.03 0.02
CA LEU A 140 -11.22 -0.07 0.96
C LEU A 140 -9.74 -0.46 1.05
N PHE A 141 -9.16 -0.30 2.24
CA PHE A 141 -7.80 -0.70 2.54
C PHE A 141 -7.75 -2.14 3.03
N PHE A 142 -6.65 -2.85 2.80
CA PHE A 142 -6.48 -4.19 3.37
C PHE A 142 -5.01 -4.63 3.45
N SER A 143 -4.71 -5.52 4.38
CA SER A 143 -3.38 -6.11 4.66
C SER A 143 -3.53 -7.50 5.28
N ASP A 144 -2.60 -8.44 5.10
CA ASP A 144 -1.50 -8.47 4.16
C ASP A 144 -1.88 -9.34 2.95
N ALA A 145 -1.43 -8.95 1.76
CA ALA A 145 -1.73 -9.70 0.54
C ALA A 145 -0.48 -10.16 -0.22
N ALA A 146 0.76 -9.83 0.27
CA ALA A 146 1.95 -10.02 -0.54
C ALA A 146 3.26 -10.32 0.22
N VAL A 147 3.33 -10.16 1.54
CA VAL A 147 4.59 -10.22 2.30
C VAL A 147 4.57 -11.24 3.43
N ILE A 148 3.63 -11.16 4.37
CA ILE A 148 3.64 -11.99 5.59
C ILE A 148 2.73 -13.20 5.40
N PRO A 149 3.29 -14.43 5.31
CA PRO A 149 2.46 -15.62 5.10
C PRO A 149 1.43 -15.83 6.21
N ARG A 150 1.86 -15.80 7.46
CA ARG A 150 1.02 -15.97 8.66
C ARG A 150 1.47 -14.98 9.73
N PRO A 151 0.83 -13.81 9.84
CA PRO A 151 1.21 -12.82 10.83
C PRO A 151 1.04 -13.34 12.25
N THR A 152 2.01 -13.06 13.12
CA THR A 152 1.88 -13.21 14.57
C THR A 152 1.00 -12.10 15.14
N LEU A 153 0.57 -12.21 16.39
CA LEU A 153 -0.17 -11.15 17.10
C LEU A 153 0.57 -9.80 17.00
N GLN A 154 1.86 -9.77 17.30
CA GLN A 154 2.65 -8.53 17.23
C GLN A 154 2.74 -7.97 15.81
N GLN A 155 2.88 -8.81 14.80
CA GLN A 155 2.87 -8.38 13.41
C GLN A 155 1.50 -7.80 13.01
N ARG A 156 0.38 -8.40 13.45
CA ARG A 156 -0.97 -7.84 13.23
C ARG A 156 -1.15 -6.47 13.88
N ILE A 157 -0.64 -6.28 15.08
CA ILE A 157 -0.65 -4.98 15.76
C ILE A 157 0.10 -3.93 14.93
N GLU A 158 1.28 -4.25 14.42
CA GLU A 158 2.03 -3.33 13.54
C GLU A 158 1.28 -3.06 12.22
N MET A 159 0.69 -4.09 11.58
CA MET A 159 -0.14 -3.94 10.37
C MET A 159 -1.30 -2.96 10.62
N ILE A 160 -1.95 -3.06 11.76
CA ILE A 160 -3.06 -2.18 12.17
C ILE A 160 -2.54 -0.73 12.33
N TRP A 161 -1.41 -0.54 12.99
CA TRP A 161 -0.81 0.79 13.13
C TRP A 161 -0.49 1.43 11.78
N TYR A 162 0.08 0.66 10.83
CA TYR A 162 0.35 1.16 9.49
C TYR A 162 -0.94 1.53 8.74
N ALA A 163 -1.98 0.72 8.87
CA ALA A 163 -3.29 1.01 8.28
C ALA A 163 -3.90 2.29 8.88
N ILE A 164 -3.86 2.47 10.20
CA ILE A 164 -4.34 3.68 10.89
C ILE A 164 -3.61 4.92 10.37
N HIS A 165 -2.27 4.88 10.30
CA HIS A 165 -1.47 6.00 9.81
C HIS A 165 -1.80 6.34 8.36
N THR A 166 -1.95 5.32 7.52
CA THR A 166 -2.32 5.52 6.12
C THR A 166 -3.73 6.11 6.00
N CYS A 167 -4.72 5.57 6.70
CA CYS A 167 -6.09 6.10 6.72
C CYS A 167 -6.14 7.56 7.14
N ARG A 168 -5.37 7.95 8.17
CA ARG A 168 -5.28 9.36 8.60
C ARG A 168 -4.67 10.25 7.54
N SER A 169 -3.69 9.77 6.77
CA SER A 169 -3.17 10.52 5.61
C SER A 169 -4.24 10.74 4.53
N PHE A 170 -5.23 9.85 4.43
CA PHE A 170 -6.40 10.00 3.56
C PHE A 170 -7.54 10.82 4.21
N GLY A 171 -7.33 11.43 5.37
CA GLY A 171 -8.34 12.21 6.09
C GLY A 171 -9.35 11.37 6.88
N ILE A 172 -9.14 10.07 7.02
CA ILE A 172 -9.98 9.18 7.80
C ILE A 172 -9.46 9.19 9.25
N GLU A 173 -10.01 10.06 10.09
CA GLU A 173 -9.52 10.29 11.46
C GLU A 173 -9.84 9.14 12.42
N GLN A 174 -10.96 8.44 12.20
CA GLN A 174 -11.42 7.29 12.97
C GLN A 174 -11.68 6.10 12.04
N PRO A 175 -10.64 5.40 11.58
CA PRO A 175 -10.83 4.26 10.68
C PRO A 175 -11.54 3.10 11.37
N ARG A 176 -12.43 2.42 10.62
CA ARG A 176 -13.12 1.20 11.01
C ARG A 176 -12.35 0.00 10.47
N ILE A 177 -11.73 -0.78 11.35
CA ILE A 177 -10.84 -1.88 11.02
C ILE A 177 -11.49 -3.21 11.37
N SER A 178 -11.74 -4.03 10.37
CA SER A 178 -12.33 -5.34 10.52
C SER A 178 -11.26 -6.44 10.50
N LEU A 179 -11.28 -7.30 11.51
CA LEU A 179 -10.37 -8.45 11.60
C LEU A 179 -11.04 -9.66 10.94
N ILE A 180 -10.58 -10.00 9.73
CA ILE A 180 -11.28 -10.89 8.82
C ILE A 180 -11.12 -12.36 9.19
N HIS A 181 -12.26 -13.05 9.21
CA HIS A 181 -12.37 -14.48 9.39
C HIS A 181 -13.53 -15.04 8.53
N CYS A 182 -13.66 -16.34 8.47
CA CYS A 182 -14.76 -17.01 7.75
C CYS A 182 -16.07 -17.10 8.57
N THR A 183 -16.06 -16.69 9.83
CA THR A 183 -17.20 -16.71 10.77
C THR A 183 -16.93 -15.76 11.92
N GLU A 184 -17.97 -15.29 12.56
CA GLU A 184 -17.92 -14.37 13.72
C GLU A 184 -17.65 -15.08 15.06
N LYS A 185 -17.25 -16.37 15.01
CA LYS A 185 -16.99 -17.19 16.20
C LYS A 185 -15.49 -17.36 16.45
N VAL A 186 -15.08 -17.06 17.67
CA VAL A 186 -13.73 -17.36 18.16
C VAL A 186 -13.58 -18.87 18.39
N SER A 187 -12.48 -19.45 17.92
CA SER A 187 -12.21 -20.87 18.07
C SER A 187 -10.72 -21.18 18.09
N ALA A 188 -10.27 -22.03 19.00
CA ALA A 188 -8.90 -22.53 19.07
C ALA A 188 -8.47 -23.32 17.81
N LYS A 189 -9.41 -23.78 16.97
CA LYS A 189 -9.10 -24.35 15.66
C LYS A 189 -8.50 -23.32 14.69
N PHE A 190 -8.72 -22.05 14.97
CA PHE A 190 -8.22 -20.92 14.20
C PHE A 190 -7.47 -19.97 15.14
N PRO A 191 -6.19 -20.22 15.43
CA PRO A 191 -5.42 -19.47 16.44
C PRO A 191 -5.48 -17.95 16.26
N HIS A 192 -5.52 -17.45 15.01
CA HIS A 192 -5.64 -16.01 14.74
C HIS A 192 -6.94 -15.40 15.29
N SER A 193 -8.01 -16.19 15.47
CA SER A 193 -9.25 -15.67 16.07
C SER A 193 -9.08 -15.36 17.56
N LEU A 194 -8.15 -16.04 18.26
CA LEU A 194 -7.77 -15.71 19.63
C LEU A 194 -6.94 -14.42 19.68
N ASP A 195 -6.03 -14.23 18.71
CA ASP A 195 -5.29 -12.97 18.57
C ASP A 195 -6.23 -11.78 18.38
N TYR A 196 -7.35 -11.98 17.66
CA TYR A 196 -8.33 -10.94 17.40
C TYR A 196 -9.04 -10.47 18.69
N VAL A 197 -9.34 -11.36 19.61
CA VAL A 197 -9.85 -10.99 20.93
C VAL A 197 -8.89 -10.04 21.63
N ASN A 198 -7.61 -10.41 21.70
CA ASN A 198 -6.59 -9.56 22.31
C ASN A 198 -6.48 -8.18 21.62
N ILE A 199 -6.58 -8.12 20.30
CA ILE A 199 -6.51 -6.86 19.53
C ILE A 199 -7.74 -5.98 19.84
N VAL A 200 -8.94 -6.55 19.91
CA VAL A 200 -10.16 -5.82 20.26
C VAL A 200 -10.07 -5.27 21.68
N GLU A 201 -9.61 -6.07 22.65
CA GLU A 201 -9.38 -5.62 24.02
C GLU A 201 -8.37 -4.46 24.10
N LEU A 202 -7.28 -4.50 23.33
CA LEU A 202 -6.33 -3.39 23.22
C LEU A 202 -6.97 -2.13 22.63
N ALA A 203 -7.85 -2.29 21.63
CA ALA A 203 -8.56 -1.17 21.03
C ALA A 203 -9.56 -0.53 22.01
N GLU A 204 -10.31 -1.33 22.76
CA GLU A 204 -11.23 -0.88 23.80
C GLU A 204 -10.48 -0.19 24.96
N ALA A 205 -9.27 -0.64 25.27
CA ALA A 205 -8.38 0.03 26.23
C ALA A 205 -7.77 1.35 25.71
N GLY A 206 -8.01 1.70 24.43
CA GLY A 206 -7.53 2.94 23.83
C GLY A 206 -6.09 2.90 23.31
N GLU A 207 -5.45 1.74 23.27
CA GLU A 207 -4.05 1.59 22.84
C GLU A 207 -3.79 2.06 21.42
N PHE A 208 -4.78 1.97 20.53
CA PHE A 208 -4.68 2.44 19.14
C PHE A 208 -5.17 3.88 18.94
N GLY A 209 -5.62 4.56 19.98
CA GLY A 209 -6.20 5.90 19.93
C GLY A 209 -7.57 5.92 19.26
N ASN A 210 -7.86 6.97 18.47
CA ASN A 210 -9.16 7.13 17.83
C ASN A 210 -9.33 6.17 16.65
N VAL A 211 -9.92 5.00 16.90
CA VAL A 211 -10.13 3.92 15.93
C VAL A 211 -11.30 3.04 16.39
N ILE A 212 -11.94 2.37 15.46
CA ILE A 212 -12.92 1.31 15.74
C ILE A 212 -12.33 0.01 15.18
N ILE A 213 -12.11 -0.98 16.04
CA ILE A 213 -11.62 -2.31 15.65
C ILE A 213 -12.55 -3.37 16.19
N ASP A 214 -12.95 -4.31 15.34
CA ASP A 214 -13.75 -5.46 15.75
C ASP A 214 -13.45 -6.68 14.88
N GLY A 215 -13.78 -7.85 15.42
CA GLY A 215 -13.63 -9.17 14.80
C GLY A 215 -13.54 -10.31 15.83
N PRO A 216 -13.62 -11.54 15.36
CA PRO A 216 -13.64 -11.95 13.96
C PRO A 216 -14.93 -11.59 13.23
N LEU A 217 -14.82 -11.12 12.01
CA LEU A 217 -15.93 -10.79 11.12
C LEU A 217 -15.66 -11.37 9.71
N ASP A 218 -16.71 -11.74 8.98
CA ASP A 218 -16.54 -12.02 7.56
C ASP A 218 -16.62 -10.74 6.71
N VAL A 219 -16.28 -10.84 5.42
CA VAL A 219 -16.27 -9.68 4.52
C VAL A 219 -17.66 -9.08 4.34
N ARG A 220 -18.73 -9.89 4.37
CA ARG A 220 -20.10 -9.38 4.22
C ARG A 220 -20.55 -8.61 5.46
N THR A 221 -20.35 -9.15 6.65
CA THR A 221 -20.62 -8.44 7.92
C THR A 221 -19.75 -7.20 8.12
N SER A 222 -18.60 -7.14 7.42
CA SER A 222 -17.71 -5.97 7.44
C SER A 222 -18.15 -4.86 6.49
N CYS A 223 -18.74 -5.19 5.33
CA CYS A 223 -18.85 -4.27 4.20
C CYS A 223 -20.26 -4.21 3.56
N GLU A 224 -21.15 -5.14 3.83
CA GLU A 224 -22.47 -5.21 3.16
C GLU A 224 -23.58 -4.81 4.11
N GLN A 225 -24.29 -3.73 3.77
CA GLN A 225 -25.40 -3.22 4.56
C GLN A 225 -26.47 -4.30 4.81
N ALA A 226 -26.98 -4.36 6.04
CA ALA A 226 -27.95 -5.31 6.55
C ALA A 226 -27.44 -6.76 6.72
N SER A 227 -26.20 -7.08 6.37
CA SER A 227 -25.65 -8.44 6.53
C SER A 227 -25.54 -8.84 8.00
N GLY A 228 -25.08 -7.94 8.87
CA GLY A 228 -25.00 -8.15 10.31
C GLY A 228 -26.37 -8.38 10.95
N SER A 229 -27.35 -7.54 10.62
CA SER A 229 -28.70 -7.66 11.17
C SER A 229 -29.40 -8.97 10.76
N ILE A 230 -29.21 -9.44 9.53
CA ILE A 230 -29.71 -10.74 9.05
C ILE A 230 -29.12 -11.90 9.85
N LYS A 231 -27.84 -11.82 10.21
CA LYS A 231 -27.13 -12.82 11.01
C LYS A 231 -27.30 -12.66 12.52
N GLY A 232 -27.91 -11.57 12.99
CA GLY A 232 -27.99 -11.23 14.41
C GLY A 232 -26.63 -10.83 15.01
N ILE A 233 -25.72 -10.32 14.19
CA ILE A 233 -24.40 -9.83 14.60
C ILE A 233 -24.48 -8.33 14.84
N VAL A 234 -24.02 -7.90 16.01
CA VAL A 234 -23.87 -6.48 16.35
C VAL A 234 -22.38 -6.16 16.40
N SER A 235 -21.92 -5.28 15.53
CA SER A 235 -20.53 -4.86 15.47
C SER A 235 -20.44 -3.33 15.37
N PRO A 236 -19.51 -2.68 16.08
CA PRO A 236 -19.26 -1.24 15.94
C PRO A 236 -18.68 -0.86 14.56
N ILE A 237 -18.25 -1.83 13.74
CA ILE A 237 -17.88 -1.61 12.34
C ILE A 237 -19.08 -1.12 11.53
N ASP A 238 -20.29 -1.56 11.88
CA ASP A 238 -21.54 -1.09 11.27
C ASP A 238 -21.52 -1.26 9.73
N GLU A 239 -20.96 -2.39 9.26
CA GLU A 239 -20.88 -2.76 7.85
C GLU A 239 -20.19 -1.70 6.96
N GLN A 240 -19.38 -0.84 7.59
CA GLN A 240 -18.70 0.32 7.00
C GLN A 240 -17.17 0.24 7.17
N ALA A 241 -16.59 -0.93 6.98
CA ALA A 241 -15.14 -1.10 7.13
C ALA A 241 -14.36 -0.15 6.21
N ASP A 242 -13.33 0.48 6.75
CA ASP A 242 -12.31 1.19 5.98
C ASP A 242 -11.12 0.27 5.69
N VAL A 243 -10.85 -0.65 6.63
CA VAL A 243 -9.69 -1.55 6.57
C VAL A 243 -10.11 -2.99 6.86
N LEU A 244 -9.60 -3.92 6.06
CA LEU A 244 -9.71 -5.37 6.31
C LEU A 244 -8.32 -5.93 6.65
N ILE A 245 -8.17 -6.56 7.83
CA ILE A 245 -6.96 -7.28 8.21
C ILE A 245 -7.19 -8.77 8.02
N PHE A 246 -6.47 -9.36 7.07
CA PHE A 246 -6.60 -10.77 6.72
C PHE A 246 -5.78 -11.68 7.65
N PRO A 247 -6.25 -12.92 7.92
CA PRO A 247 -5.57 -13.85 8.82
C PRO A 247 -4.24 -14.37 8.28
N ASN A 248 -4.10 -14.44 6.97
CA ASN A 248 -2.93 -14.97 6.26
C ASN A 248 -2.85 -14.42 4.83
N ILE A 249 -1.69 -14.59 4.19
CA ILE A 249 -1.44 -14.10 2.84
C ILE A 249 -2.34 -14.76 1.78
N GLU A 250 -2.69 -16.04 1.98
CA GLU A 250 -3.50 -16.79 1.03
C GLU A 250 -4.88 -16.16 0.87
N SER A 251 -5.53 -15.80 2.00
CA SER A 251 -6.84 -15.14 1.98
C SER A 251 -6.75 -13.71 1.45
N GLY A 252 -5.76 -12.92 1.89
CA GLY A 252 -5.56 -11.55 1.42
C GLY A 252 -5.21 -11.48 -0.07
N ASN A 253 -4.32 -12.33 -0.55
CA ASN A 253 -3.94 -12.39 -1.96
C ASN A 253 -5.08 -12.90 -2.85
N THR A 254 -5.84 -13.89 -2.38
CA THR A 254 -7.03 -14.38 -3.11
C THR A 254 -8.07 -13.27 -3.22
N PHE A 255 -8.36 -12.55 -2.13
CA PHE A 255 -9.26 -11.40 -2.13
C PHE A 255 -8.77 -10.31 -3.11
N TYR A 256 -7.50 -9.92 -3.03
CA TYR A 256 -6.87 -8.96 -3.93
C TYR A 256 -7.13 -9.30 -5.40
N LYS A 257 -6.76 -10.52 -5.80
CA LYS A 257 -6.88 -10.97 -7.20
C LYS A 257 -8.33 -11.15 -7.65
N SER A 258 -9.20 -11.67 -6.78
CA SER A 258 -10.61 -11.88 -7.10
C SER A 258 -11.35 -10.57 -7.32
N VAL A 259 -11.17 -9.59 -6.44
CA VAL A 259 -11.85 -8.29 -6.57
C VAL A 259 -11.30 -7.51 -7.78
N SER A 260 -9.98 -7.56 -8.01
CA SER A 260 -9.38 -6.94 -9.19
C SER A 260 -9.92 -7.54 -10.50
N LEU A 261 -10.03 -8.87 -10.57
CA LEU A 261 -10.44 -9.57 -11.78
C LEU A 261 -11.96 -9.51 -12.04
N PHE A 262 -12.77 -9.77 -11.00
CA PHE A 262 -14.21 -9.97 -11.15
C PHE A 262 -15.05 -8.73 -10.85
N ALA A 263 -14.53 -7.80 -10.05
CA ALA A 263 -15.25 -6.57 -9.70
C ALA A 263 -14.71 -5.32 -10.43
N ASN A 264 -13.76 -5.47 -11.35
CA ASN A 264 -13.13 -4.35 -12.07
C ASN A 264 -12.65 -3.22 -11.14
N ALA A 265 -12.10 -3.60 -9.98
CA ALA A 265 -11.61 -2.63 -9.01
C ALA A 265 -10.28 -2.01 -9.48
N ASP A 266 -10.18 -0.70 -9.35
CA ASP A 266 -8.88 -0.01 -9.41
C ASP A 266 -8.10 -0.26 -8.12
N MET A 267 -6.77 -0.37 -8.26
CA MET A 267 -5.91 -0.86 -7.21
C MET A 267 -4.71 0.06 -7.01
N ALA A 268 -4.26 0.17 -5.77
CA ALA A 268 -2.96 0.69 -5.41
C ALA A 268 -2.39 -0.09 -4.21
N GLY A 269 -1.08 0.00 -3.97
CA GLY A 269 -0.48 -0.63 -2.81
C GLY A 269 0.94 -0.17 -2.53
N LEU A 270 1.32 -0.27 -1.26
CA LEU A 270 2.63 0.11 -0.76
C LEU A 270 3.16 -0.95 0.21
N LEU A 271 4.47 -1.11 0.23
CA LEU A 271 5.12 -1.72 1.39
C LEU A 271 5.13 -0.73 2.55
N GLN A 272 4.81 -1.22 3.72
CA GLN A 272 4.82 -0.52 4.98
C GLN A 272 5.94 -1.04 5.88
N GLY A 273 6.45 -0.18 6.75
CA GLY A 273 7.54 -0.52 7.67
C GLY A 273 8.87 0.15 7.34
N PRO A 274 9.30 0.28 6.07
CA PRO A 274 10.48 1.07 5.71
C PRO A 274 10.35 2.54 6.11
N VAL A 275 11.49 3.24 6.20
CA VAL A 275 11.56 4.67 6.54
C VAL A 275 10.91 5.59 5.50
N CYS A 276 10.63 5.08 4.32
CA CYS A 276 9.93 5.77 3.24
C CYS A 276 8.88 4.85 2.61
N PRO A 277 7.87 5.39 1.91
CA PRO A 277 6.97 4.59 1.11
C PRO A 277 7.72 3.83 0.01
N VAL A 278 7.37 2.56 -0.18
CA VAL A 278 7.93 1.72 -1.25
C VAL A 278 6.82 1.22 -2.14
N VAL A 279 6.85 1.60 -3.41
CA VAL A 279 5.93 1.14 -4.45
C VAL A 279 6.49 -0.14 -5.07
N LEU A 280 5.82 -1.26 -4.84
CA LEU A 280 6.24 -2.59 -5.28
C LEU A 280 5.18 -3.22 -6.21
N PRO A 281 5.02 -2.72 -7.44
CA PRO A 281 3.98 -3.23 -8.33
C PRO A 281 4.33 -4.63 -8.84
N SER A 282 3.28 -5.42 -9.13
CA SER A 282 3.42 -6.64 -9.91
C SER A 282 3.78 -6.32 -11.37
N ARG A 283 4.42 -7.25 -12.07
CA ARG A 283 4.68 -7.11 -13.51
C ARG A 283 3.37 -7.03 -14.32
N SER A 284 2.32 -7.63 -13.82
CA SER A 284 0.98 -7.65 -14.45
C SER A 284 0.12 -6.42 -14.12
N ASP A 285 0.55 -5.56 -13.21
CA ASP A 285 -0.22 -4.39 -12.83
C ASP A 285 -0.28 -3.39 -13.99
N SER A 286 -1.47 -2.82 -14.19
CA SER A 286 -1.70 -1.80 -15.22
C SER A 286 -0.90 -0.52 -14.91
N GLY A 287 -0.68 0.29 -15.93
CA GLY A 287 -0.08 1.61 -15.75
C GLY A 287 -0.88 2.49 -14.78
N LEU A 288 -2.20 2.34 -14.77
CA LEU A 288 -3.10 3.07 -13.86
C LEU A 288 -2.90 2.63 -12.41
N SER A 289 -2.81 1.33 -12.12
CA SER A 289 -2.52 0.82 -10.78
C SER A 289 -1.15 1.27 -10.26
N LYS A 290 -0.14 1.27 -11.13
CA LYS A 290 1.20 1.81 -10.81
C LYS A 290 1.14 3.30 -10.48
N TYR A 291 0.38 4.06 -11.28
CA TYR A 291 0.17 5.49 -11.05
C TYR A 291 -0.54 5.77 -9.72
N TYR A 292 -1.63 5.06 -9.40
CA TYR A 292 -2.32 5.21 -8.12
C TYR A 292 -1.46 4.81 -6.92
N SER A 293 -0.60 3.80 -7.07
CA SER A 293 0.37 3.44 -6.03
C SER A 293 1.41 4.55 -5.79
N MET A 294 1.89 5.20 -6.86
CA MET A 294 2.73 6.40 -6.73
C MET A 294 1.99 7.56 -6.06
N ALA A 295 0.74 7.81 -6.45
CA ALA A 295 -0.08 8.86 -5.84
C ALA A 295 -0.29 8.60 -4.33
N MET A 296 -0.61 7.35 -3.95
CA MET A 296 -0.70 6.94 -2.56
C MET A 296 0.62 7.15 -1.81
N ALA A 297 1.77 6.81 -2.43
CA ALA A 297 3.08 7.04 -1.85
C ALA A 297 3.37 8.54 -1.64
N CYS A 298 3.02 9.39 -2.62
CA CYS A 298 3.17 10.84 -2.51
C CYS A 298 2.34 11.42 -1.35
N LEU A 299 1.12 10.92 -1.13
CA LEU A 299 0.25 11.38 -0.04
C LEU A 299 0.78 10.95 1.33
N THR A 300 1.25 9.70 1.46
CA THR A 300 1.69 9.13 2.73
C THR A 300 3.13 9.47 3.10
N CYS A 301 3.90 10.00 2.16
CA CYS A 301 5.27 10.46 2.38
C CYS A 301 5.29 11.75 3.22
N LYS A 302 5.96 11.70 4.37
CA LYS A 302 6.11 12.85 5.29
C LYS A 302 7.01 13.95 4.74
#